data_696af7974e853d418aac9ece8c5f0019
#
_entry.id   696af7974e853d418aac9ece8c5f0019
#
_cell.length_a   1.000
_cell.length_b   1.000
_cell.length_c   1.000
_cell.angle_alpha   90.00
_cell.angle_beta   90.00
_cell.angle_gamma   90.00
#
_symmetry.space_group_name_H-M   'P 1'
#
loop_
_entity.id
_entity.type
_entity.pdbx_description
1 polymer ?
#
loop_
_entity_poly.entity_id
_entity_poly.type
_entity_poly.pdbx_seq_one_letter_code
_entity_poly.pdbx_strand_id
1 'polypeptide(L)'
;MTLTSSSPERPITYKWSSLPQELRLQIFGYVTGQRNYRARGLSRFACVSSEWQDHFERITFRRLLIDNSQLVTFSNVTEGEKAVRLSYIRYLCLRIKLQDYDYPECNNEESIATIKCNNRRFSDSLIGLFNVLCRWEPSTDRDTGLILDITAYSPGDNNFSEEASLEYAIHNNFQLRLCDPGKNWHRPKTEKGLRRLQGTPLELSTTKKFNQVPIVHTLWIRHQFHRGIDKRSLVRILRMALTSVVSFRLETFGDWTSLILRLPDHIRRFSLNLVSRSLAQSNTAFIEGAPEQPKFLAEKAHNLVALCPPGGMNPLHFIQHLRKSQQYQELEHGSKLEQLCLEGPNKAYGDAVLFQGQLNGLLEESAVTARELPNLQIMEIWWHNGINACLFRYELEKDQVTITWRVTENWINLTEGSRQQWARVAQKYNVGFSVKREPFWEVRRNGMRIDGKSIYRHLKLCDLAVDPVTLAYAETRLGW
;
A
#
# COMPACT_ATOMS: atom_id res chain seq x y z
N MET A 1 46.32 33.30 60.70
CA MET A 1 45.14 32.98 59.91
C MET A 1 45.58 32.08 58.75
N THR A 2 45.47 30.78 58.95
CA THR A 2 45.84 29.75 57.97
C THR A 2 44.63 29.46 57.11
N LEU A 3 44.66 29.84 55.82
CA LEU A 3 43.69 29.51 54.81
C LEU A 3 43.90 28.04 54.46
N THR A 4 42.93 27.18 54.86
CA THR A 4 42.81 25.80 54.40
C THR A 4 42.35 25.79 52.98
N SER A 5 43.22 25.38 52.04
CA SER A 5 42.85 25.14 50.65
C SER A 5 41.95 23.88 50.56
N SER A 6 40.68 24.06 50.24
CA SER A 6 39.79 22.96 49.90
C SER A 6 40.23 22.37 48.57
N SER A 7 40.61 21.08 48.56
CA SER A 7 40.88 20.32 47.34
C SER A 7 39.63 20.30 46.45
N PRO A 8 39.78 20.50 45.13
CA PRO A 8 38.63 20.42 44.22
C PRO A 8 38.09 18.98 44.26
N GLU A 9 36.82 18.84 44.60
CA GLU A 9 36.10 17.58 44.51
C GLU A 9 36.22 17.05 43.07
N ARG A 10 36.70 15.81 42.92
CA ARG A 10 36.77 15.15 41.62
C ARG A 10 35.33 14.99 41.08
N PRO A 11 35.05 15.36 39.82
CA PRO A 11 33.72 15.20 39.27
C PRO A 11 33.32 13.73 39.34
N ILE A 12 32.17 13.44 39.94
CA ILE A 12 31.61 12.11 40.02
C ILE A 12 31.25 11.67 38.56
N THR A 13 32.10 10.83 37.98
CA THR A 13 31.87 10.26 36.66
C THR A 13 30.90 9.09 36.79
N TYR A 14 29.62 9.32 36.54
CA TYR A 14 28.64 8.25 36.45
C TYR A 14 28.94 7.41 35.20
N LYS A 15 29.18 6.11 35.40
CA LYS A 15 29.32 5.17 34.28
C LYS A 15 27.93 4.80 33.74
N TRP A 16 27.75 4.81 32.44
CA TRP A 16 26.50 4.37 31.79
C TRP A 16 26.01 3.02 32.30
N SER A 17 26.95 2.06 32.46
CA SER A 17 26.67 0.71 32.94
C SER A 17 26.19 0.64 34.41
N SER A 18 26.38 1.70 35.20
CA SER A 18 25.86 1.74 36.58
C SER A 18 24.41 2.23 36.68
N LEU A 19 23.83 2.72 35.59
CA LEU A 19 22.41 3.09 35.55
C LEU A 19 21.53 1.83 35.48
N PRO A 20 20.42 1.77 36.24
CA PRO A 20 19.40 0.75 36.08
C PRO A 20 18.91 0.68 34.63
N GLN A 21 18.50 -0.52 34.19
CA GLN A 21 18.05 -0.75 32.83
C GLN A 21 16.87 0.15 32.45
N GLU A 22 15.97 0.38 33.39
CA GLU A 22 14.78 1.21 33.21
C GLU A 22 15.17 2.66 32.86
N LEU A 23 16.15 3.23 33.55
CA LEU A 23 16.63 4.58 33.26
C LEU A 23 17.34 4.65 31.89
N ARG A 24 18.09 3.61 31.53
CA ARG A 24 18.74 3.53 30.21
C ARG A 24 17.68 3.49 29.09
N LEU A 25 16.61 2.70 29.26
CA LEU A 25 15.48 2.65 28.32
C LEU A 25 14.71 3.97 28.24
N GLN A 26 14.53 4.67 29.38
CA GLN A 26 13.94 6.00 29.36
C GLN A 26 14.80 7.00 28.59
N ILE A 27 16.12 6.99 28.78
CA ILE A 27 17.05 7.86 28.04
C ILE A 27 16.95 7.56 26.54
N PHE A 28 16.93 6.29 26.13
CA PHE A 28 16.71 5.91 24.75
C PHE A 28 15.36 6.44 24.23
N GLY A 29 14.30 6.32 25.02
CA GLY A 29 12.98 6.88 24.71
C GLY A 29 13.00 8.39 24.50
N TYR A 30 13.71 9.14 25.34
CA TYR A 30 13.89 10.59 25.17
C TYR A 30 14.64 10.93 23.88
N VAL A 31 15.72 10.21 23.57
CA VAL A 31 16.52 10.44 22.36
C VAL A 31 15.70 10.13 21.10
N THR A 32 14.91 9.07 21.12
CA THR A 32 14.05 8.67 19.98
C THR A 32 12.77 9.48 19.88
N GLY A 33 12.21 9.92 21.02
CA GLY A 33 10.94 10.66 21.11
C GLY A 33 11.06 12.15 20.80
N GLN A 34 12.26 12.72 20.74
CA GLN A 34 12.43 14.11 20.30
C GLN A 34 12.04 14.21 18.82
N ARG A 35 10.87 14.79 18.56
CA ARG A 35 10.24 14.92 17.22
C ARG A 35 11.14 15.52 16.12
N ASN A 36 12.27 16.11 16.50
CA ASN A 36 13.24 16.71 15.58
C ASN A 36 14.36 15.76 15.12
N TYR A 37 14.52 14.58 15.73
CA TYR A 37 15.51 13.60 15.27
C TYR A 37 14.89 12.71 14.19
N ARG A 38 15.16 13.06 12.94
CA ARG A 38 14.89 12.19 11.79
C ARG A 38 15.74 10.91 11.93
N ALA A 39 15.26 9.80 11.39
CA ALA A 39 15.98 8.52 11.42
C ALA A 39 17.46 8.65 10.99
N ARG A 40 17.78 9.57 10.07
CA ARG A 40 19.16 9.91 9.65
C ARG A 40 20.06 10.44 10.79
N GLY A 41 19.50 11.11 11.79
CA GLY A 41 20.26 11.60 12.94
C GLY A 41 20.50 10.54 13.99
N LEU A 42 19.71 9.46 14.01
CA LEU A 42 19.81 8.42 15.03
C LEU A 42 20.99 7.48 14.80
N SER A 43 21.44 7.28 13.57
CA SER A 43 22.57 6.38 13.25
C SER A 43 23.88 6.76 13.96
N ARG A 44 24.11 8.04 14.26
CA ARG A 44 25.29 8.51 15.02
C ARG A 44 25.33 7.96 16.44
N PHE A 45 24.18 7.68 17.04
CA PHE A 45 24.12 7.15 18.40
C PHE A 45 24.50 5.66 18.44
N ALA A 46 24.44 4.95 17.34
CA ALA A 46 24.92 3.57 17.23
C ALA A 46 26.44 3.45 17.38
N CYS A 47 27.20 4.56 17.34
CA CYS A 47 28.64 4.56 17.52
C CYS A 47 29.08 4.76 18.99
N VAL A 48 28.14 4.92 19.94
CA VAL A 48 28.47 5.25 21.35
C VAL A 48 28.95 4.03 22.12
N SER A 49 28.23 2.90 22.03
CA SER A 49 28.60 1.63 22.65
C SER A 49 27.81 0.49 21.96
N SER A 50 28.15 -0.76 22.29
CA SER A 50 27.42 -1.94 21.75
C SER A 50 25.94 -1.94 22.11
N GLU A 51 25.55 -1.54 23.32
CA GLU A 51 24.16 -1.43 23.74
C GLU A 51 23.42 -0.33 22.97
N TRP A 52 24.06 0.83 22.76
CA TRP A 52 23.53 1.91 21.93
C TRP A 52 23.41 1.47 20.47
N GLN A 53 24.41 0.74 19.97
CA GLN A 53 24.40 0.19 18.62
C GLN A 53 23.20 -0.73 18.43
N ASP A 54 22.99 -1.73 19.29
CA ASP A 54 21.87 -2.65 19.17
C ASP A 54 20.53 -1.91 19.22
N HIS A 55 20.35 -0.98 20.16
CA HIS A 55 19.11 -0.22 20.28
C HIS A 55 18.83 0.65 19.05
N PHE A 56 19.79 1.44 18.60
CA PHE A 56 19.57 2.40 17.51
C PHE A 56 19.62 1.74 16.13
N GLU A 57 20.33 0.63 15.94
CA GLU A 57 20.28 -0.14 14.71
C GLU A 57 18.91 -0.80 14.51
N ARG A 58 18.25 -1.31 15.56
CA ARG A 58 16.87 -1.82 15.48
C ARG A 58 15.87 -0.78 14.96
N ILE A 59 16.09 0.48 15.29
CA ILE A 59 15.25 1.59 14.85
C ILE A 59 15.60 2.02 13.43
N THR A 60 16.90 2.24 13.17
CA THR A 60 17.37 2.78 11.89
C THR A 60 17.28 1.79 10.74
N PHE A 61 17.42 0.49 11.01
CA PHE A 61 17.25 -0.57 10.02
C PHE A 61 15.80 -0.98 9.83
N ARG A 62 14.87 -0.63 10.74
CA ARG A 62 13.48 -1.08 10.67
C ARG A 62 12.81 -0.76 9.34
N ARG A 63 13.13 0.38 8.74
CA ARG A 63 12.62 0.81 7.43
C ARG A 63 13.78 1.30 6.59
N LEU A 64 14.07 0.59 5.52
CA LEU A 64 15.16 0.92 4.61
C LEU A 64 14.63 1.27 3.23
N LEU A 65 15.24 2.29 2.67
CA LEU A 65 15.14 2.65 1.27
C LEU A 65 16.53 2.51 0.65
N ILE A 66 16.64 1.67 -0.36
CA ILE A 66 17.89 1.45 -1.08
C ILE A 66 17.71 1.66 -2.58
N ASP A 67 18.61 2.39 -3.18
CA ASP A 67 18.73 2.44 -4.64
C ASP A 67 19.56 1.24 -5.12
N ASN A 68 19.36 0.82 -6.36
CA ASN A 68 20.10 -0.30 -6.93
C ASN A 68 21.62 -0.10 -6.91
N SER A 69 22.12 1.12 -6.94
CA SER A 69 23.55 1.43 -6.77
C SER A 69 24.08 1.14 -5.36
N GLN A 70 23.20 1.03 -4.37
CA GLN A 70 23.55 0.77 -2.95
C GLN A 70 23.49 -0.72 -2.58
N LEU A 71 23.13 -1.62 -3.50
CA LEU A 71 23.00 -3.06 -3.21
C LEU A 71 24.28 -3.69 -2.71
N VAL A 72 25.44 -3.30 -3.24
CA VAL A 72 26.75 -3.78 -2.77
C VAL A 72 27.00 -3.30 -1.35
N THR A 73 26.76 -2.04 -1.05
CA THR A 73 26.88 -1.49 0.31
C THR A 73 25.93 -2.19 1.27
N PHE A 74 24.67 -2.41 0.84
CA PHE A 74 23.67 -3.13 1.63
C PHE A 74 24.12 -4.56 1.94
N SER A 75 24.69 -5.28 0.96
CA SER A 75 25.28 -6.60 1.17
C SER A 75 26.37 -6.54 2.25
N ASN A 76 27.34 -5.62 2.14
CA ASN A 76 28.47 -5.52 3.04
C ASN A 76 28.08 -5.17 4.50
N VAL A 77 27.01 -4.36 4.67
CA VAL A 77 26.53 -3.98 6.03
C VAL A 77 25.60 -5.00 6.66
N THR A 78 25.23 -6.06 5.92
CA THR A 78 24.34 -7.14 6.37
C THR A 78 24.96 -8.52 6.26
N GLU A 79 26.29 -8.62 6.11
CA GLU A 79 27.03 -9.87 5.96
C GLU A 79 27.85 -10.21 7.21
N GLY A 80 28.19 -11.48 7.42
CA GLY A 80 28.99 -11.97 8.54
C GLY A 80 28.35 -11.66 9.90
N GLU A 81 29.11 -11.14 10.83
CA GLU A 81 28.64 -10.75 12.18
C GLU A 81 27.52 -9.70 12.15
N LYS A 82 27.43 -8.92 11.06
CA LYS A 82 26.40 -7.90 10.85
C LYS A 82 25.09 -8.47 10.29
N ALA A 83 25.00 -9.77 10.02
CA ALA A 83 23.80 -10.41 9.46
C ALA A 83 22.58 -10.23 10.37
N VAL A 84 22.78 -10.05 11.70
CA VAL A 84 21.71 -9.73 12.64
C VAL A 84 20.90 -8.52 12.23
N ARG A 85 21.47 -7.54 11.50
CA ARG A 85 20.77 -6.36 10.99
C ARG A 85 19.62 -6.71 10.03
N LEU A 86 19.72 -7.83 9.30
CA LEU A 86 18.62 -8.31 8.47
C LEU A 86 17.36 -8.55 9.33
N SER A 87 17.49 -9.12 10.53
CA SER A 87 16.37 -9.39 11.43
C SER A 87 15.66 -8.12 11.95
N TYR A 88 16.30 -6.95 11.89
CA TYR A 88 15.70 -5.68 12.29
C TYR A 88 14.81 -5.07 11.22
N ILE A 89 15.01 -5.44 9.93
CA ILE A 89 14.28 -4.87 8.81
C ILE A 89 12.86 -5.40 8.81
N ARG A 90 11.87 -4.51 8.74
CA ARG A 90 10.45 -4.83 8.59
C ARG A 90 9.88 -4.33 7.27
N TYR A 91 10.49 -3.28 6.73
CA TYR A 91 10.11 -2.71 5.43
C TYR A 91 11.36 -2.38 4.64
N LEU A 92 11.44 -2.90 3.43
CA LEU A 92 12.54 -2.65 2.50
C LEU A 92 11.96 -2.16 1.18
N CYS A 93 12.29 -0.94 0.80
CA CYS A 93 11.96 -0.40 -0.52
C CYS A 93 13.20 -0.46 -1.42
N LEU A 94 13.12 -1.21 -2.49
CA LEU A 94 14.10 -1.19 -3.57
C LEU A 94 13.66 -0.18 -4.62
N ARG A 95 14.43 0.89 -4.79
CA ARG A 95 14.26 1.87 -5.85
C ARG A 95 15.23 1.57 -6.99
N ILE A 96 14.69 1.22 -8.15
CA ILE A 96 15.50 0.91 -9.31
C ILE A 96 15.65 2.16 -10.16
N LYS A 97 16.84 2.75 -10.11
CA LYS A 97 17.19 3.88 -10.97
C LYS A 97 17.40 3.40 -12.41
N LEU A 98 16.50 3.80 -13.28
CA LEU A 98 16.50 3.53 -14.70
C LEU A 98 17.42 4.50 -15.46
N GLN A 99 17.45 4.38 -16.78
CA GLN A 99 18.16 5.33 -17.62
C GLN A 99 17.52 6.72 -17.51
N ASP A 100 18.37 7.72 -17.38
CA ASP A 100 17.95 9.11 -17.34
C ASP A 100 17.58 9.62 -18.74
N TYR A 101 16.81 10.67 -18.79
CA TYR A 101 16.46 11.36 -20.03
C TYR A 101 16.28 12.87 -19.79
N ASP A 102 16.62 13.67 -20.79
CA ASP A 102 16.54 15.12 -20.76
C ASP A 102 15.19 15.64 -21.27
N TYR A 103 14.92 16.93 -21.05
CA TYR A 103 13.69 17.61 -21.45
C TYR A 103 13.31 17.42 -22.93
N PRO A 104 14.21 17.50 -23.92
CA PRO A 104 13.84 17.24 -25.34
C PRO A 104 13.31 15.82 -25.55
N GLU A 105 13.82 14.84 -24.82
CA GLU A 105 13.42 13.45 -24.95
C GLU A 105 12.11 13.12 -24.26
N CYS A 106 11.64 13.97 -23.33
CA CYS A 106 10.39 13.74 -22.60
C CYS A 106 9.16 13.67 -23.51
N ASN A 107 9.21 14.25 -24.70
CA ASN A 107 8.13 14.22 -25.68
C ASN A 107 8.21 13.05 -26.66
N ASN A 108 9.23 12.18 -26.54
CA ASN A 108 9.46 11.03 -27.40
C ASN A 108 9.18 9.73 -26.64
N GLU A 109 8.78 8.70 -27.35
CA GLU A 109 8.68 7.34 -26.80
C GLU A 109 10.08 6.79 -26.45
N GLU A 110 10.13 5.82 -25.55
CA GLU A 110 11.38 5.13 -25.23
C GLU A 110 11.95 4.40 -26.44
N SER A 111 13.25 4.59 -26.70
CA SER A 111 13.93 3.82 -27.74
C SER A 111 14.06 2.34 -27.32
N ILE A 112 14.18 1.45 -28.28
CA ILE A 112 14.43 0.02 -28.02
C ILE A 112 15.70 -0.18 -27.18
N ALA A 113 16.73 0.64 -27.40
CA ALA A 113 17.97 0.61 -26.61
C ALA A 113 17.71 0.98 -25.13
N THR A 114 16.93 2.04 -24.89
CA THR A 114 16.52 2.46 -23.55
C THR A 114 15.72 1.36 -22.84
N ILE A 115 14.72 0.76 -23.53
CA ILE A 115 13.91 -0.33 -22.99
C ILE A 115 14.81 -1.52 -22.60
N LYS A 116 15.70 -1.96 -23.46
CA LYS A 116 16.65 -3.05 -23.16
C LYS A 116 17.56 -2.72 -21.96
N CYS A 117 18.07 -1.50 -21.89
CA CYS A 117 18.89 -1.04 -20.78
C CYS A 117 18.10 -1.06 -19.45
N ASN A 118 16.86 -0.55 -19.47
CA ASN A 118 15.98 -0.52 -18.29
C ASN A 118 15.62 -1.94 -17.82
N ASN A 119 15.31 -2.85 -18.74
CA ASN A 119 15.01 -4.25 -18.42
C ASN A 119 16.22 -4.98 -17.82
N ARG A 120 17.44 -4.69 -18.30
CA ARG A 120 18.68 -5.22 -17.71
C ARG A 120 18.85 -4.69 -16.29
N ARG A 121 18.77 -3.36 -16.08
CA ARG A 121 18.89 -2.73 -14.74
C ARG A 121 17.87 -3.30 -13.76
N PHE A 122 16.65 -3.48 -14.20
CA PHE A 122 15.58 -4.09 -13.40
C PHE A 122 15.97 -5.53 -13.00
N SER A 123 16.37 -6.35 -13.95
CA SER A 123 16.74 -7.75 -13.71
C SER A 123 17.93 -7.89 -12.78
N ASP A 124 19.01 -7.12 -13.03
CA ASP A 124 20.23 -7.15 -12.24
C ASP A 124 19.98 -6.67 -10.81
N SER A 125 19.14 -5.66 -10.65
CA SER A 125 18.75 -5.13 -9.32
C SER A 125 18.00 -6.17 -8.50
N LEU A 126 17.05 -6.88 -9.09
CA LEU A 126 16.32 -7.95 -8.41
C LEU A 126 17.21 -9.13 -8.05
N ILE A 127 18.08 -9.57 -8.98
CA ILE A 127 19.05 -10.64 -8.70
C ILE A 127 19.96 -10.23 -7.55
N GLY A 128 20.50 -9.01 -7.58
CA GLY A 128 21.37 -8.49 -6.52
C GLY A 128 20.67 -8.46 -5.17
N LEU A 129 19.44 -7.96 -5.11
CA LEU A 129 18.67 -7.94 -3.87
C LEU A 129 18.36 -9.35 -3.36
N PHE A 130 17.88 -10.24 -4.23
CA PHE A 130 17.51 -11.61 -3.83
C PHE A 130 18.71 -12.43 -3.37
N ASN A 131 19.91 -12.18 -3.91
CA ASN A 131 21.16 -12.77 -3.43
C ASN A 131 21.54 -12.32 -2.00
N VAL A 132 21.13 -11.13 -1.59
CA VAL A 132 21.31 -10.68 -0.20
C VAL A 132 20.23 -11.28 0.70
N LEU A 133 18.97 -11.18 0.30
CA LEU A 133 17.84 -11.58 1.13
C LEU A 133 17.70 -13.09 1.31
N CYS A 134 18.18 -13.92 0.36
CA CYS A 134 18.14 -15.37 0.49
C CYS A 134 19.02 -15.91 1.65
N ARG A 135 19.96 -15.10 2.15
CA ARG A 135 20.79 -15.44 3.32
C ARG A 135 20.06 -15.22 4.65
N TRP A 136 18.90 -14.58 4.60
CA TRP A 136 18.13 -14.28 5.80
C TRP A 136 17.28 -15.48 6.20
N GLU A 137 17.60 -16.05 7.33
CA GLU A 137 16.80 -17.15 7.91
C GLU A 137 15.49 -16.58 8.45
N PRO A 138 14.35 -17.18 8.06
CA PRO A 138 13.06 -16.78 8.60
C PRO A 138 13.04 -16.96 10.13
N SER A 139 12.63 -15.92 10.85
CA SER A 139 12.33 -16.05 12.28
C SER A 139 11.17 -17.03 12.46
N THR A 140 11.18 -17.77 13.57
CA THR A 140 10.07 -18.64 13.98
C THR A 140 8.79 -17.86 14.29
N ASP A 141 8.91 -16.57 14.53
CA ASP A 141 7.79 -15.64 14.73
C ASP A 141 7.18 -15.25 13.38
N ARG A 142 6.16 -16.02 12.96
CA ARG A 142 5.52 -15.95 11.63
C ARG A 142 4.82 -14.62 11.33
N ASP A 143 4.50 -13.81 12.35
CA ASP A 143 3.74 -12.56 12.18
C ASP A 143 4.58 -11.36 11.76
N THR A 144 5.90 -11.49 11.68
CA THR A 144 6.82 -10.38 11.44
C THR A 144 7.63 -10.48 10.14
N GLY A 145 7.05 -11.01 9.07
CA GLY A 145 7.71 -11.09 7.75
C GLY A 145 8.06 -9.72 7.15
N LEU A 146 9.01 -9.73 6.20
CA LEU A 146 9.46 -8.53 5.48
C LEU A 146 8.38 -8.03 4.51
N ILE A 147 8.11 -6.73 4.55
CA ILE A 147 7.42 -6.02 3.47
C ILE A 147 8.48 -5.60 2.46
N LEU A 148 8.42 -6.15 1.26
CA LEU A 148 9.24 -5.74 0.13
C LEU A 148 8.42 -4.82 -0.79
N ASP A 149 8.93 -3.63 -1.01
CA ASP A 149 8.36 -2.65 -1.92
C ASP A 149 9.32 -2.46 -3.10
N ILE A 150 8.85 -2.62 -4.32
CA ILE A 150 9.67 -2.50 -5.53
C ILE A 150 9.13 -1.34 -6.35
N THR A 151 9.97 -0.36 -6.59
CA THR A 151 9.68 0.81 -7.42
C THR A 151 10.79 1.03 -8.44
N ALA A 152 10.46 1.69 -9.56
CA ALA A 152 11.44 2.05 -10.58
C ALA A 152 11.17 3.47 -11.09
N TYR A 153 12.21 4.24 -11.29
CA TYR A 153 12.11 5.64 -11.69
C TYR A 153 13.27 6.03 -12.62
N SER A 154 13.00 6.94 -13.53
CA SER A 154 14.05 7.69 -14.22
C SER A 154 14.26 9.03 -13.52
N PRO A 155 15.50 9.50 -13.30
CA PRO A 155 15.72 10.80 -12.65
C PRO A 155 14.99 11.96 -13.32
N GLY A 156 14.88 11.94 -14.65
CA GLY A 156 14.13 12.92 -15.44
C GLY A 156 12.64 12.98 -15.12
N ASP A 157 12.02 11.91 -14.57
CA ASP A 157 10.60 11.88 -14.20
C ASP A 157 10.27 13.00 -13.18
N ASN A 158 11.19 13.31 -12.26
CA ASN A 158 11.03 14.34 -11.25
C ASN A 158 10.80 15.76 -11.83
N ASN A 159 11.21 15.98 -13.08
CA ASN A 159 11.02 17.27 -13.76
C ASN A 159 9.63 17.38 -14.39
N PHE A 160 8.90 16.28 -14.51
CA PHE A 160 7.66 16.20 -15.28
C PHE A 160 6.45 15.70 -14.49
N SER A 161 6.66 15.19 -13.28
CA SER A 161 5.59 14.67 -12.44
C SER A 161 5.69 15.20 -11.01
N GLU A 162 4.62 15.85 -10.55
CA GLU A 162 4.45 16.26 -9.15
C GLU A 162 4.44 15.05 -8.23
N GLU A 163 3.80 13.95 -8.64
CA GLU A 163 3.68 12.73 -7.86
C GLU A 163 5.03 12.05 -7.66
N ALA A 164 5.85 11.94 -8.70
CA ALA A 164 7.20 11.41 -8.59
C ALA A 164 8.09 12.25 -7.66
N SER A 165 7.97 13.58 -7.74
CA SER A 165 8.70 14.51 -6.87
C SER A 165 8.24 14.37 -5.41
N LEU A 166 6.96 14.22 -5.17
CA LEU A 166 6.38 14.04 -3.85
C LEU A 166 6.83 12.74 -3.20
N GLU A 167 6.78 11.64 -3.92
CA GLU A 167 7.24 10.35 -3.41
C GLU A 167 8.73 10.39 -3.08
N TYR A 168 9.54 11.02 -3.92
CA TYR A 168 10.95 11.27 -3.61
C TYR A 168 11.11 12.04 -2.30
N ALA A 169 10.28 13.05 -2.04
CA ALA A 169 10.29 13.82 -0.81
C ALA A 169 9.88 12.97 0.40
N ILE A 170 8.81 12.19 0.30
CA ILE A 170 8.33 11.30 1.36
C ILE A 170 9.40 10.28 1.74
N HIS A 171 9.99 9.59 0.76
CA HIS A 171 11.01 8.58 1.02
C HIS A 171 12.30 9.14 1.59
N ASN A 172 12.65 10.36 1.24
CA ASN A 172 13.87 10.99 1.76
C ASN A 172 13.67 11.70 3.11
N ASN A 173 12.51 11.56 3.76
CA ASN A 173 12.15 12.30 4.98
C ASN A 173 12.33 13.82 4.83
N PHE A 174 12.27 14.35 3.62
CA PHE A 174 12.13 15.78 3.46
C PHE A 174 10.79 16.16 4.09
N GLN A 175 10.78 17.22 4.90
CA GLN A 175 9.53 17.89 5.20
C GLN A 175 8.86 18.11 3.85
N LEU A 176 7.68 17.57 3.70
CA LEU A 176 6.81 17.87 2.56
C LEU A 176 6.64 19.40 2.51
N ARG A 177 7.62 20.06 1.96
CA ARG A 177 7.34 21.36 1.36
C ARG A 177 6.47 20.98 0.18
N LEU A 178 5.18 21.10 0.41
CA LEU A 178 4.18 21.16 -0.65
C LEU A 178 4.84 21.86 -1.81
N CYS A 179 4.84 21.23 -2.96
CA CYS A 179 5.47 21.63 -4.19
C CYS A 179 5.57 23.15 -4.28
N ASP A 180 6.77 23.66 -4.47
CA ASP A 180 6.97 25.08 -4.65
C ASP A 180 5.96 25.58 -5.70
N PRO A 181 4.95 26.37 -5.32
CA PRO A 181 3.91 26.79 -6.26
C PRO A 181 4.47 27.59 -7.43
N GLY A 182 5.76 27.99 -7.37
CA GLY A 182 6.48 28.63 -8.44
C GLY A 182 7.21 27.69 -9.40
N LYS A 183 7.29 26.38 -9.13
CA LYS A 183 7.86 25.43 -10.08
C LYS A 183 6.83 25.13 -11.16
N ASN A 184 7.05 25.67 -12.35
CA ASN A 184 6.32 25.28 -13.56
C ASN A 184 6.68 23.83 -13.90
N TRP A 185 5.85 22.88 -13.44
CA TRP A 185 5.95 21.49 -13.85
C TRP A 185 5.69 21.41 -15.36
N HIS A 186 6.70 21.06 -16.11
CA HIS A 186 6.58 20.90 -17.55
C HIS A 186 5.87 19.57 -17.83
N ARG A 187 4.55 19.55 -17.75
CA ARG A 187 3.79 18.38 -18.20
C ARG A 187 4.14 18.07 -19.64
N PRO A 188 4.37 16.78 -19.98
CA PRO A 188 4.50 16.41 -21.38
C PRO A 188 3.29 16.92 -22.15
N LYS A 189 3.53 17.71 -23.22
CA LYS A 189 2.48 18.32 -24.01
C LYS A 189 1.87 17.37 -25.05
N THR A 190 2.50 16.22 -25.24
CA THR A 190 2.12 15.24 -26.26
C THR A 190 1.70 13.92 -25.63
N GLU A 191 0.85 13.18 -26.33
CA GLU A 191 0.50 11.81 -25.91
C GLU A 191 1.73 10.90 -25.83
N LYS A 192 2.71 11.07 -26.71
CA LYS A 192 3.98 10.36 -26.68
C LYS A 192 4.78 10.65 -25.41
N GLY A 193 4.79 11.91 -24.96
CA GLY A 193 5.42 12.31 -23.72
C GLY A 193 4.75 11.69 -22.50
N LEU A 194 3.42 11.59 -22.48
CA LEU A 194 2.69 10.88 -21.44
C LEU A 194 3.03 9.39 -21.43
N ARG A 195 3.14 8.77 -22.60
CA ARG A 195 3.60 7.39 -22.71
C ARG A 195 5.05 7.22 -22.25
N ARG A 196 5.91 8.21 -22.49
CA ARG A 196 7.30 8.21 -22.00
C ARG A 196 7.34 8.22 -20.47
N LEU A 197 6.55 9.07 -19.83
CA LEU A 197 6.47 9.15 -18.37
C LEU A 197 5.97 7.83 -17.76
N GLN A 198 4.95 7.21 -18.36
CA GLN A 198 4.45 5.90 -17.94
C GLN A 198 5.45 4.77 -18.24
N GLY A 199 6.26 4.94 -19.27
CA GLY A 199 7.26 4.00 -19.74
C GLY A 199 6.70 2.68 -20.26
N THR A 200 7.59 1.90 -20.84
CA THR A 200 7.32 0.50 -21.18
C THR A 200 7.38 -0.34 -19.91
N PRO A 201 6.42 -1.26 -19.66
CA PRO A 201 6.50 -2.17 -18.52
C PRO A 201 7.84 -2.91 -18.47
N LEU A 202 8.44 -2.98 -17.28
CA LEU A 202 9.74 -3.58 -17.07
C LEU A 202 9.66 -5.11 -17.18
N GLU A 203 10.47 -5.68 -18.05
CA GLU A 203 10.54 -7.11 -18.27
C GLU A 203 11.82 -7.72 -17.69
N LEU A 204 11.71 -8.95 -17.22
CA LEU A 204 12.88 -9.73 -16.84
C LEU A 204 13.67 -10.13 -18.07
N SER A 205 14.84 -9.51 -18.25
CA SER A 205 15.77 -9.79 -19.37
C SER A 205 16.67 -11.00 -19.13
N THR A 206 16.45 -11.75 -18.05
CA THR A 206 17.28 -12.88 -17.64
C THR A 206 16.51 -14.19 -17.63
N THR A 207 17.16 -15.26 -18.07
CA THR A 207 16.71 -16.64 -17.89
C THR A 207 17.26 -17.27 -16.62
N LYS A 208 18.17 -16.59 -15.91
CA LYS A 208 18.76 -17.09 -14.66
C LYS A 208 17.67 -17.39 -13.63
N LYS A 209 17.88 -18.47 -12.89
CA LYS A 209 17.03 -18.84 -11.76
C LYS A 209 17.25 -17.85 -10.61
N PHE A 210 16.17 -17.37 -10.00
CA PHE A 210 16.25 -16.56 -8.81
C PHE A 210 16.49 -17.43 -7.57
N ASN A 211 17.25 -16.90 -6.61
CA ASN A 211 17.26 -17.46 -5.27
C ASN A 211 15.88 -17.22 -4.62
N GLN A 212 15.42 -18.22 -3.88
CA GLN A 212 14.18 -18.06 -3.08
C GLN A 212 14.42 -17.16 -1.89
N VAL A 213 13.45 -16.33 -1.59
CA VAL A 213 13.50 -15.33 -0.52
C VAL A 213 12.30 -15.52 0.42
N PRO A 214 12.36 -16.53 1.30
CA PRO A 214 11.22 -16.92 2.13
C PRO A 214 10.84 -15.90 3.20
N ILE A 215 11.72 -14.96 3.52
CA ILE A 215 11.46 -13.92 4.51
C ILE A 215 10.43 -12.88 4.04
N VAL A 216 10.23 -12.72 2.72
CA VAL A 216 9.28 -11.75 2.17
C VAL A 216 7.87 -12.29 2.32
N HIS A 217 7.09 -11.66 3.18
CA HIS A 217 5.70 -12.00 3.45
C HIS A 217 4.71 -11.10 2.68
N THR A 218 5.09 -9.86 2.42
CA THR A 218 4.28 -8.89 1.71
C THR A 218 5.06 -8.29 0.55
N LEU A 219 4.45 -8.24 -0.63
CA LEU A 219 4.98 -7.55 -1.80
C LEU A 219 4.10 -6.35 -2.14
N TRP A 220 4.73 -5.19 -2.30
CA TRP A 220 4.11 -3.99 -2.84
C TRP A 220 4.75 -3.61 -4.16
N ILE A 221 3.94 -3.37 -5.18
CA ILE A 221 4.33 -2.77 -6.46
C ILE A 221 3.52 -1.50 -6.59
N ARG A 222 4.15 -0.36 -6.31
CA ARG A 222 3.50 0.95 -6.35
C ARG A 222 3.79 1.64 -7.66
N HIS A 223 2.79 2.33 -8.17
CA HIS A 223 2.86 2.97 -9.48
C HIS A 223 3.27 4.46 -9.41
N GLN A 224 3.69 4.95 -8.29
CA GLN A 224 3.96 6.38 -8.08
C GLN A 224 5.05 6.94 -9.01
N PHE A 225 5.92 6.08 -9.55
CA PHE A 225 6.92 6.47 -10.56
C PHE A 225 6.52 6.13 -11.99
N HIS A 226 5.24 5.84 -12.22
CA HIS A 226 4.69 5.57 -13.55
C HIS A 226 5.28 4.36 -14.29
N ARG A 227 6.14 3.56 -13.66
CA ARG A 227 6.76 2.38 -14.28
C ARG A 227 6.11 1.10 -13.80
N GLY A 228 5.36 0.45 -14.69
CA GLY A 228 4.78 -0.87 -14.43
C GLY A 228 5.81 -1.99 -14.57
N ILE A 229 5.48 -3.16 -14.04
CA ILE A 229 6.21 -4.41 -14.29
C ILE A 229 5.36 -5.28 -15.22
N ASP A 230 6.01 -5.89 -16.22
CA ASP A 230 5.34 -6.84 -17.10
C ASP A 230 4.72 -8.00 -16.29
N LYS A 231 3.52 -8.38 -16.65
CA LYS A 231 2.70 -9.33 -15.89
C LYS A 231 3.32 -10.72 -15.83
N ARG A 232 3.96 -11.19 -16.94
CA ARG A 232 4.65 -12.48 -16.99
C ARG A 232 5.88 -12.46 -16.10
N SER A 233 6.61 -11.36 -16.12
CA SER A 233 7.76 -11.12 -15.25
C SER A 233 7.37 -11.11 -13.78
N LEU A 234 6.27 -10.45 -13.44
CA LEU A 234 5.75 -10.39 -12.07
C LEU A 234 5.30 -11.78 -11.58
N VAL A 235 4.55 -12.53 -12.40
CA VAL A 235 4.17 -13.92 -12.06
C VAL A 235 5.41 -14.80 -11.84
N ARG A 236 6.45 -14.63 -12.67
CA ARG A 236 7.70 -15.36 -12.51
C ARG A 236 8.42 -15.04 -11.21
N ILE A 237 8.47 -13.76 -10.81
CA ILE A 237 9.02 -13.30 -9.52
C ILE A 237 8.27 -13.96 -8.35
N LEU A 238 6.93 -13.88 -8.37
CA LEU A 238 6.09 -14.43 -7.31
C LEU A 238 6.22 -15.96 -7.18
N ARG A 239 6.30 -16.68 -8.30
CA ARG A 239 6.37 -18.17 -8.29
C ARG A 239 7.75 -18.71 -7.98
N MET A 240 8.81 -18.01 -8.38
CA MET A 240 10.17 -18.56 -8.32
C MET A 240 10.99 -18.02 -7.15
N ALA A 241 10.84 -16.73 -6.81
CA ALA A 241 11.63 -16.10 -5.77
C ALA A 241 10.82 -15.85 -4.50
N LEU A 242 9.60 -15.35 -4.62
CA LEU A 242 8.79 -14.86 -3.50
C LEU A 242 7.68 -15.85 -3.11
N THR A 243 8.06 -17.09 -2.87
CA THR A 243 7.14 -18.21 -2.64
C THR A 243 6.40 -18.15 -1.29
N SER A 244 6.86 -17.31 -0.36
CA SER A 244 6.25 -17.10 0.96
C SER A 244 5.39 -15.84 1.05
N VAL A 245 5.23 -15.10 -0.06
CA VAL A 245 4.39 -13.89 -0.08
C VAL A 245 2.93 -14.30 0.05
N VAL A 246 2.29 -13.88 1.14
CA VAL A 246 0.86 -14.11 1.38
C VAL A 246 0.03 -12.86 1.11
N SER A 247 0.64 -11.66 1.17
CA SER A 247 -0.02 -10.39 0.90
C SER A 247 0.61 -9.70 -0.31
N PHE A 248 -0.21 -9.38 -1.31
CA PHE A 248 0.26 -8.74 -2.53
C PHE A 248 -0.60 -7.51 -2.86
N ARG A 249 0.06 -6.37 -2.96
CA ARG A 249 -0.54 -5.12 -3.44
C ARG A 249 0.08 -4.75 -4.78
N LEU A 250 -0.79 -4.47 -5.73
CA LEU A 250 -0.40 -4.03 -7.06
C LEU A 250 -1.14 -2.74 -7.44
N GLU A 251 -0.39 -1.71 -7.76
CA GLU A 251 -0.89 -0.52 -8.43
C GLU A 251 -0.42 -0.55 -9.88
N THR A 252 -1.35 -0.49 -10.82
CA THR A 252 -1.03 -0.69 -12.22
C THR A 252 -1.98 0.05 -13.15
N PHE A 253 -1.61 0.10 -14.43
CA PHE A 253 -2.47 0.56 -15.52
C PHE A 253 -2.91 -0.60 -16.40
N GLY A 254 -4.06 -0.44 -17.06
CA GLY A 254 -4.52 -1.32 -18.13
C GLY A 254 -5.04 -2.67 -17.68
N ASP A 255 -5.04 -3.63 -18.61
CA ASP A 255 -5.61 -4.96 -18.38
C ASP A 255 -4.73 -5.83 -17.44
N TRP A 256 -5.31 -6.36 -16.39
CA TRP A 256 -4.68 -7.20 -15.37
C TRP A 256 -5.20 -8.66 -15.37
N THR A 257 -6.08 -9.01 -16.30
CA THR A 257 -6.72 -10.33 -16.38
C THR A 257 -5.72 -11.47 -16.39
N SER A 258 -4.69 -11.36 -17.23
CA SER A 258 -3.66 -12.39 -17.35
C SER A 258 -2.82 -12.61 -16.07
N LEU A 259 -2.70 -11.58 -15.23
CA LEU A 259 -2.06 -11.69 -13.91
C LEU A 259 -2.95 -12.46 -12.95
N ILE A 260 -4.24 -12.08 -12.86
CA ILE A 260 -5.20 -12.71 -11.94
C ILE A 260 -5.32 -14.20 -12.20
N LEU A 261 -5.46 -14.59 -13.47
CA LEU A 261 -5.54 -16.01 -13.87
C LEU A 261 -4.30 -16.82 -13.47
N ARG A 262 -3.15 -16.17 -13.30
CA ARG A 262 -1.87 -16.80 -12.99
C ARG A 262 -1.37 -16.49 -11.58
N LEU A 263 -2.18 -15.81 -10.76
CA LEU A 263 -1.82 -15.48 -9.39
C LEU A 263 -1.56 -16.76 -8.60
N PRO A 264 -0.39 -16.90 -7.93
CA PRO A 264 -0.07 -18.09 -7.15
C PRO A 264 -1.06 -18.33 -6.00
N ASP A 265 -1.31 -19.59 -5.67
CA ASP A 265 -2.30 -19.96 -4.65
C ASP A 265 -1.84 -19.68 -3.21
N HIS A 266 -0.56 -19.42 -2.98
CA HIS A 266 -0.06 -18.98 -1.67
C HIS A 266 -0.43 -17.54 -1.33
N ILE A 267 -0.83 -16.72 -2.30
CA ILE A 267 -1.36 -15.38 -2.07
C ILE A 267 -2.72 -15.49 -1.40
N ARG A 268 -2.87 -14.89 -0.21
CA ARG A 268 -4.09 -14.88 0.60
C ARG A 268 -4.76 -13.53 0.66
N ARG A 269 -3.98 -12.45 0.58
CA ARG A 269 -4.46 -11.07 0.62
C ARG A 269 -4.05 -10.38 -0.66
N PHE A 270 -5.02 -9.85 -1.40
CA PHE A 270 -4.76 -9.20 -2.67
C PHE A 270 -5.46 -7.86 -2.76
N SER A 271 -4.70 -6.83 -3.09
CA SER A 271 -5.19 -5.49 -3.35
C SER A 271 -4.73 -5.06 -4.75
N LEU A 272 -5.68 -4.71 -5.58
CA LEU A 272 -5.42 -4.19 -6.92
C LEU A 272 -5.95 -2.77 -7.03
N ASN A 273 -5.07 -1.81 -7.29
CA ASN A 273 -5.45 -0.43 -7.51
C ASN A 273 -5.14 -0.04 -8.96
N LEU A 274 -6.16 0.43 -9.69
CA LEU A 274 -5.97 0.98 -11.02
C LEU A 274 -5.72 2.48 -10.90
N VAL A 275 -4.52 2.88 -11.23
CA VAL A 275 -4.17 4.30 -11.28
C VAL A 275 -4.88 4.92 -12.47
N SER A 276 -5.78 5.85 -12.19
CA SER A 276 -6.51 6.57 -13.24
C SER A 276 -5.53 7.43 -14.04
N ARG A 277 -5.59 7.32 -15.37
CA ARG A 277 -4.88 8.22 -16.29
C ARG A 277 -5.41 9.66 -16.26
N SER A 278 -6.25 10.03 -15.32
CA SER A 278 -7.00 11.30 -15.27
C SER A 278 -6.14 12.56 -15.13
N LEU A 279 -4.83 12.50 -15.35
CA LEU A 279 -4.02 13.69 -15.53
C LEU A 279 -4.25 14.40 -16.88
N ALA A 280 -4.93 13.76 -17.81
CA ALA A 280 -5.32 14.41 -19.06
C ALA A 280 -6.55 13.71 -19.65
N GLN A 281 -7.67 14.43 -19.64
CA GLN A 281 -8.88 14.17 -20.43
C GLN A 281 -9.86 13.11 -19.90
N SER A 282 -11.02 13.60 -19.61
CA SER A 282 -12.43 13.20 -19.61
C SER A 282 -12.89 12.00 -20.48
N ASN A 283 -12.06 11.07 -20.90
CA ASN A 283 -12.50 9.90 -21.60
C ASN A 283 -12.70 8.72 -20.62
N THR A 284 -13.89 8.68 -20.05
CA THR A 284 -14.45 7.57 -19.24
C THR A 284 -14.41 6.19 -19.92
N ALA A 285 -14.12 6.13 -21.22
CA ALA A 285 -14.06 4.91 -22.01
C ALA A 285 -12.89 3.96 -21.66
N PHE A 286 -11.86 4.43 -20.93
CA PHE A 286 -10.67 3.59 -20.62
C PHE A 286 -10.72 2.88 -19.27
N ILE A 287 -11.72 3.17 -18.43
CA ILE A 287 -11.89 2.53 -17.10
C ILE A 287 -12.82 1.32 -17.18
N GLU A 288 -13.57 1.17 -18.28
CA GLU A 288 -14.31 -0.07 -18.52
C GLU A 288 -13.30 -1.15 -18.90
N GLY A 289 -12.77 -1.81 -17.86
CA GLY A 289 -12.02 -3.05 -18.06
C GLY A 289 -12.81 -4.04 -18.88
N ALA A 290 -12.13 -4.96 -19.57
CA ALA A 290 -12.82 -5.98 -20.33
C ALA A 290 -13.98 -6.57 -19.49
N PRO A 291 -15.17 -6.77 -20.05
CA PRO A 291 -16.37 -7.19 -19.30
C PRO A 291 -16.18 -8.50 -18.52
N GLU A 292 -15.22 -9.31 -18.91
CA GLU A 292 -14.84 -10.55 -18.23
C GLU A 292 -14.01 -10.38 -16.95
N GLN A 293 -13.40 -9.20 -16.71
CA GLN A 293 -12.50 -8.98 -15.56
C GLN A 293 -13.19 -9.21 -14.21
N PRO A 294 -14.40 -8.70 -13.95
CA PRO A 294 -15.10 -8.96 -12.69
C PRO A 294 -15.31 -10.46 -12.43
N LYS A 295 -15.58 -11.24 -13.49
CA LYS A 295 -15.78 -12.69 -13.40
C LYS A 295 -14.51 -13.42 -12.93
N PHE A 296 -13.38 -13.21 -13.62
CA PHE A 296 -12.13 -13.87 -13.25
C PHE A 296 -11.64 -13.50 -11.84
N LEU A 297 -11.83 -12.25 -11.44
CA LEU A 297 -11.48 -11.83 -10.09
C LEU A 297 -12.41 -12.47 -9.05
N ALA A 298 -13.69 -12.58 -9.34
CA ALA A 298 -14.67 -13.22 -8.48
C ALA A 298 -14.38 -14.71 -8.27
N GLU A 299 -14.02 -15.44 -9.33
CA GLU A 299 -13.61 -16.84 -9.25
C GLU A 299 -12.35 -17.00 -8.36
N LYS A 300 -11.37 -16.12 -8.51
CA LYS A 300 -10.13 -16.17 -7.69
C LYS A 300 -10.36 -15.74 -6.23
N ALA A 301 -11.35 -14.88 -5.97
CA ALA A 301 -11.65 -14.34 -4.65
C ALA A 301 -11.96 -15.41 -3.61
N HIS A 302 -12.55 -16.54 -4.00
CA HIS A 302 -12.88 -17.63 -3.09
C HIS A 302 -11.66 -18.30 -2.43
N ASN A 303 -10.49 -18.20 -3.07
CA ASN A 303 -9.23 -18.71 -2.53
C ASN A 303 -8.47 -17.66 -1.69
N LEU A 304 -8.93 -16.40 -1.68
CA LEU A 304 -8.33 -15.31 -0.92
C LEU A 304 -9.00 -15.18 0.46
N VAL A 305 -8.24 -14.70 1.43
CA VAL A 305 -8.75 -14.29 2.74
C VAL A 305 -9.19 -12.84 2.73
N ALA A 306 -8.45 -11.99 1.99
CA ALA A 306 -8.77 -10.57 1.88
C ALA A 306 -8.61 -10.08 0.44
N LEU A 307 -9.59 -9.29 -0.01
CA LEU A 307 -9.59 -8.73 -1.36
C LEU A 307 -10.02 -7.26 -1.35
N CYS A 308 -9.25 -6.44 -2.08
CA CYS A 308 -9.69 -5.14 -2.56
C CYS A 308 -9.60 -5.13 -4.09
N PRO A 309 -10.73 -5.27 -4.80
CA PRO A 309 -10.80 -5.13 -6.24
C PRO A 309 -10.41 -3.72 -6.70
N PRO A 310 -10.02 -3.55 -7.97
CA PRO A 310 -9.61 -2.23 -8.46
C PRO A 310 -10.79 -1.26 -8.50
N GLY A 311 -10.52 -0.01 -8.12
CA GLY A 311 -11.44 1.09 -8.35
C GLY A 311 -11.77 1.24 -9.84
N GLY A 312 -12.99 1.69 -10.14
CA GLY A 312 -13.48 1.80 -11.50
C GLY A 312 -14.02 0.50 -12.13
N MET A 313 -13.81 -0.66 -11.52
CA MET A 313 -14.54 -1.88 -11.84
C MET A 313 -16.00 -1.71 -11.39
N ASN A 314 -16.97 -2.24 -12.17
CA ASN A 314 -18.36 -2.23 -11.73
C ASN A 314 -18.55 -3.15 -10.50
N PRO A 315 -18.76 -2.61 -9.29
CA PRO A 315 -18.80 -3.40 -8.07
C PRO A 315 -20.02 -4.33 -8.01
N LEU A 316 -21.15 -3.93 -8.61
CA LEU A 316 -22.36 -4.76 -8.68
C LEU A 316 -22.11 -6.00 -9.52
N HIS A 317 -21.49 -5.85 -10.69
CA HIS A 317 -21.18 -7.01 -11.54
C HIS A 317 -20.19 -7.94 -10.84
N PHE A 318 -19.19 -7.39 -10.14
CA PHE A 318 -18.25 -8.21 -9.35
C PHE A 318 -18.98 -9.04 -8.28
N ILE A 319 -19.85 -8.42 -7.49
CA ILE A 319 -20.62 -9.09 -6.43
C ILE A 319 -21.54 -10.18 -7.03
N GLN A 320 -22.19 -9.90 -8.16
CA GLN A 320 -23.03 -10.88 -8.85
C GLN A 320 -22.22 -12.09 -9.35
N HIS A 321 -21.04 -11.86 -9.90
CA HIS A 321 -20.14 -12.95 -10.31
C HIS A 321 -19.58 -13.70 -9.10
N LEU A 322 -19.26 -13.03 -8.02
CA LEU A 322 -18.77 -13.66 -6.78
C LEU A 322 -19.81 -14.64 -6.22
N ARG A 323 -21.08 -14.25 -6.21
CA ARG A 323 -22.16 -15.14 -5.81
C ARG A 323 -22.33 -16.32 -6.76
N LYS A 324 -22.39 -16.06 -8.07
CA LYS A 324 -22.59 -17.11 -9.09
C LYS A 324 -21.44 -18.12 -9.08
N SER A 325 -20.18 -17.67 -8.95
CA SER A 325 -19.01 -18.55 -8.93
C SER A 325 -19.01 -19.46 -7.71
N GLN A 326 -19.54 -19.02 -6.57
CA GLN A 326 -19.71 -19.88 -5.38
C GLN A 326 -20.65 -21.06 -5.64
N GLN A 327 -21.71 -20.84 -6.41
CA GLN A 327 -22.71 -21.88 -6.73
C GLN A 327 -22.17 -22.94 -7.70
N TYR A 328 -21.22 -22.58 -8.57
CA TYR A 328 -20.65 -23.48 -9.58
C TYR A 328 -19.38 -24.22 -9.13
N GLN A 329 -18.72 -23.69 -8.12
CA GLN A 329 -17.55 -24.37 -7.55
C GLN A 329 -18.04 -25.27 -6.41
N GLU A 330 -17.96 -26.58 -6.59
CA GLU A 330 -17.98 -27.58 -5.53
C GLU A 330 -16.69 -27.40 -4.68
N LEU A 331 -16.61 -26.27 -3.98
CA LEU A 331 -15.51 -26.04 -3.04
C LEU A 331 -15.74 -26.95 -1.85
N GLU A 332 -14.90 -27.96 -1.70
CA GLU A 332 -14.93 -28.89 -0.56
C GLU A 332 -15.05 -28.18 0.79
N HIS A 333 -14.62 -26.92 0.90
CA HIS A 333 -14.58 -26.15 2.14
C HIS A 333 -15.24 -24.75 2.05
N GLY A 334 -15.92 -24.42 0.96
CA GLY A 334 -16.53 -23.11 0.75
C GLY A 334 -15.51 -21.99 0.48
N SER A 335 -15.99 -20.75 0.35
CA SER A 335 -15.12 -19.57 0.15
C SER A 335 -14.31 -19.26 1.40
N LYS A 336 -13.02 -18.93 1.21
CA LYS A 336 -12.09 -18.51 2.28
C LYS A 336 -12.13 -17.00 2.55
N LEU A 337 -12.97 -16.25 1.82
CA LEU A 337 -12.99 -14.79 1.88
C LEU A 337 -13.57 -14.31 3.21
N GLU A 338 -12.74 -13.61 3.98
CA GLU A 338 -13.06 -13.03 5.29
C GLU A 338 -13.23 -11.51 5.20
N GLN A 339 -12.47 -10.87 4.30
CA GLN A 339 -12.37 -9.41 4.21
C GLN A 339 -12.55 -8.94 2.76
N LEU A 340 -13.50 -8.03 2.53
CA LEU A 340 -13.77 -7.47 1.22
C LEU A 340 -13.90 -5.95 1.32
N CYS A 341 -13.11 -5.21 0.54
CA CYS A 341 -13.16 -3.76 0.47
C CYS A 341 -13.47 -3.33 -0.96
N LEU A 342 -14.59 -2.65 -1.20
CA LEU A 342 -15.06 -2.26 -2.53
C LEU A 342 -15.16 -0.75 -2.65
N GLU A 343 -14.73 -0.23 -3.79
CA GLU A 343 -15.14 1.12 -4.20
C GLU A 343 -16.55 1.08 -4.80
N GLY A 344 -17.42 1.98 -4.35
CA GLY A 344 -18.82 2.07 -4.76
C GLY A 344 -18.99 2.60 -6.19
N PRO A 345 -20.24 2.82 -6.63
CA PRO A 345 -20.52 3.23 -8.01
C PRO A 345 -19.89 4.59 -8.35
N ASN A 346 -19.16 4.64 -9.45
CA ASN A 346 -18.36 5.83 -9.83
C ASN A 346 -19.02 6.71 -10.92
N LYS A 347 -20.11 6.26 -11.57
CA LYS A 347 -20.64 6.90 -12.78
C LYS A 347 -21.71 7.98 -12.57
N ALA A 348 -22.13 8.24 -11.35
CA ALA A 348 -23.25 9.15 -11.10
C ALA A 348 -22.82 10.58 -10.75
N TYR A 349 -21.89 11.17 -11.50
CA TYR A 349 -21.61 12.60 -11.38
C TYR A 349 -22.85 13.40 -11.81
N GLY A 350 -23.51 14.01 -10.83
CA GLY A 350 -24.62 14.96 -11.06
C GLY A 350 -26.05 14.40 -10.90
N ASP A 351 -26.26 13.09 -10.86
CA ASP A 351 -27.58 12.50 -10.66
C ASP A 351 -27.67 11.72 -9.34
N ALA A 352 -28.22 12.38 -8.32
CA ALA A 352 -28.37 11.82 -6.98
C ALA A 352 -29.31 10.60 -6.95
N VAL A 353 -30.36 10.61 -7.79
CA VAL A 353 -31.35 9.52 -7.84
C VAL A 353 -30.73 8.26 -8.46
N LEU A 354 -30.00 8.44 -9.56
CA LEU A 354 -29.29 7.34 -10.22
C LEU A 354 -28.23 6.73 -9.29
N PHE A 355 -27.43 7.59 -8.62
CA PHE A 355 -26.44 7.11 -7.65
C PHE A 355 -27.07 6.32 -6.51
N GLN A 356 -28.14 6.85 -5.90
CA GLN A 356 -28.85 6.17 -4.82
C GLN A 356 -29.41 4.81 -5.28
N GLY A 357 -29.96 4.74 -6.49
CA GLY A 357 -30.47 3.48 -7.08
C GLY A 357 -29.36 2.45 -7.26
N GLN A 358 -28.21 2.85 -7.83
CA GLN A 358 -27.05 1.98 -8.00
C GLN A 358 -26.46 1.50 -6.67
N LEU A 359 -26.37 2.40 -5.68
CA LEU A 359 -25.88 2.07 -4.36
C LEU A 359 -26.81 1.08 -3.65
N ASN A 360 -28.11 1.29 -3.70
CA ASN A 360 -29.09 0.36 -3.11
C ASN A 360 -28.98 -1.02 -3.73
N GLY A 361 -28.96 -1.11 -5.07
CA GLY A 361 -28.82 -2.38 -5.77
C GLY A 361 -27.52 -3.10 -5.37
N LEU A 362 -26.43 -2.37 -5.22
CA LEU A 362 -25.15 -2.92 -4.76
C LEU A 362 -25.26 -3.43 -3.32
N LEU A 363 -25.85 -2.67 -2.40
CA LEU A 363 -25.99 -3.05 -0.99
C LEU A 363 -26.89 -4.27 -0.81
N GLU A 364 -27.98 -4.37 -1.55
CA GLU A 364 -28.92 -5.49 -1.51
C GLU A 364 -28.28 -6.77 -2.07
N GLU A 365 -27.62 -6.70 -3.22
CA GLU A 365 -26.91 -7.84 -3.80
C GLU A 365 -25.73 -8.27 -2.92
N SER A 366 -25.04 -7.33 -2.28
CA SER A 366 -23.96 -7.63 -1.32
C SER A 366 -24.49 -8.38 -0.10
N ALA A 367 -25.69 -8.05 0.41
CA ALA A 367 -26.29 -8.78 1.52
C ALA A 367 -26.67 -10.22 1.11
N VAL A 368 -27.19 -10.40 -0.11
CA VAL A 368 -27.46 -11.74 -0.65
C VAL A 368 -26.20 -12.56 -0.76
N THR A 369 -25.13 -11.95 -1.29
CA THR A 369 -23.81 -12.59 -1.45
C THR A 369 -23.18 -12.92 -0.10
N ALA A 370 -23.25 -12.02 0.90
CA ALA A 370 -22.73 -12.25 2.24
C ALA A 370 -23.36 -13.46 2.94
N ARG A 371 -24.62 -13.78 2.64
CA ARG A 371 -25.25 -15.01 3.13
C ARG A 371 -24.61 -16.27 2.56
N GLU A 372 -24.05 -16.20 1.37
CA GLU A 372 -23.44 -17.34 0.68
C GLU A 372 -21.92 -17.48 0.98
N LEU A 373 -21.31 -16.48 1.61
CA LEU A 373 -19.89 -16.47 1.99
C LEU A 373 -19.72 -16.77 3.49
N PRO A 374 -19.49 -18.04 3.88
CA PRO A 374 -19.57 -18.46 5.28
C PRO A 374 -18.48 -17.85 6.17
N ASN A 375 -17.34 -17.47 5.61
CA ASN A 375 -16.20 -16.94 6.34
C ASN A 375 -16.13 -15.41 6.31
N LEU A 376 -17.06 -14.72 5.63
CA LEU A 376 -17.02 -13.27 5.50
C LEU A 376 -17.30 -12.58 6.83
N GLN A 377 -16.29 -11.92 7.38
CA GLN A 377 -16.35 -11.22 8.66
C GLN A 377 -16.58 -9.73 8.50
N ILE A 378 -15.95 -9.12 7.48
CA ILE A 378 -16.06 -7.69 7.23
C ILE A 378 -16.15 -7.39 5.74
N MET A 379 -17.10 -6.53 5.39
CA MET A 379 -17.22 -5.94 4.05
C MET A 379 -17.34 -4.44 4.17
N GLU A 380 -16.48 -3.69 3.48
CA GLU A 380 -16.57 -2.24 3.35
C GLU A 380 -16.87 -1.85 1.91
N ILE A 381 -17.86 -0.98 1.73
CA ILE A 381 -18.20 -0.35 0.46
C ILE A 381 -18.11 1.14 0.67
N TRP A 382 -17.17 1.79 0.00
CA TRP A 382 -16.89 3.19 0.19
C TRP A 382 -16.87 3.95 -1.14
N TRP A 383 -17.21 5.22 -1.10
CA TRP A 383 -17.22 6.09 -2.27
C TRP A 383 -16.95 7.53 -1.87
N HIS A 384 -16.29 8.28 -2.76
CA HIS A 384 -16.15 9.73 -2.65
C HIS A 384 -16.02 10.38 -4.03
N ASN A 385 -16.40 11.65 -4.12
CA ASN A 385 -16.20 12.49 -5.32
C ASN A 385 -15.39 13.77 -5.05
N GLY A 386 -14.64 13.80 -3.95
CA GLY A 386 -13.87 14.96 -3.50
C GLY A 386 -14.67 15.91 -2.59
N ILE A 387 -16.00 15.92 -2.65
CA ILE A 387 -16.89 16.74 -1.81
C ILE A 387 -17.72 15.86 -0.90
N ASN A 388 -18.33 14.84 -1.48
CA ASN A 388 -19.23 13.92 -0.79
C ASN A 388 -18.59 12.56 -0.62
N ALA A 389 -18.91 11.89 0.47
CA ALA A 389 -18.45 10.55 0.77
C ALA A 389 -19.55 9.71 1.42
N CYS A 390 -19.51 8.41 1.19
CA CYS A 390 -20.27 7.44 1.96
C CYS A 390 -19.43 6.21 2.26
N LEU A 391 -19.70 5.60 3.40
CA LEU A 391 -19.10 4.34 3.85
C LEU A 391 -20.20 3.46 4.41
N PHE A 392 -20.33 2.31 3.82
CA PHE A 392 -21.09 1.18 4.35
C PHE A 392 -20.09 0.15 4.86
N ARG A 393 -20.27 -0.33 6.10
CA ARG A 393 -19.49 -1.42 6.67
C ARG A 393 -20.41 -2.46 7.29
N TYR A 394 -20.27 -3.69 6.85
CA TYR A 394 -20.79 -4.89 7.46
C TYR A 394 -19.71 -5.54 8.31
N GLU A 395 -20.05 -5.93 9.53
CA GLU A 395 -19.18 -6.67 10.45
C GLU A 395 -19.98 -7.79 11.10
N LEU A 396 -19.43 -9.00 11.02
CA LEU A 396 -19.92 -10.18 11.74
C LEU A 396 -18.99 -10.45 12.93
N GLU A 397 -19.48 -10.20 14.11
CA GLU A 397 -18.85 -10.58 15.38
C GLU A 397 -19.54 -11.84 15.92
N LYS A 398 -19.04 -12.40 17.04
CA LYS A 398 -19.50 -13.72 17.55
C LYS A 398 -21.02 -13.81 17.70
N ASP A 399 -21.68 -12.76 18.13
CA ASP A 399 -23.09 -12.73 18.52
C ASP A 399 -23.89 -11.62 17.83
N GLN A 400 -23.27 -10.86 16.92
CA GLN A 400 -23.91 -9.70 16.31
C GLN A 400 -23.43 -9.41 14.89
N VAL A 401 -24.36 -9.09 14.01
CA VAL A 401 -24.13 -8.37 12.75
C VAL A 401 -24.33 -6.88 13.01
N THR A 402 -23.31 -6.10 12.73
CA THR A 402 -23.36 -4.65 12.83
C THR A 402 -23.19 -4.02 11.45
N ILE A 403 -24.12 -3.15 11.06
CA ILE A 403 -23.96 -2.28 9.90
C ILE A 403 -23.58 -0.88 10.40
N THR A 404 -22.41 -0.38 9.98
CA THR A 404 -22.02 1.02 10.19
C THR A 404 -22.25 1.79 8.90
N TRP A 405 -23.01 2.89 9.01
CA TRP A 405 -23.37 3.77 7.90
C TRP A 405 -22.87 5.19 8.15
N ARG A 406 -22.00 5.69 7.27
CA ARG A 406 -21.46 7.06 7.33
C ARG A 406 -21.70 7.76 6.01
N VAL A 407 -22.20 8.99 6.06
CA VAL A 407 -22.44 9.84 4.89
C VAL A 407 -22.15 11.29 5.20
N THR A 408 -21.69 12.03 4.20
CA THR A 408 -21.52 13.50 4.30
C THR A 408 -22.83 14.24 4.02
N GLU A 409 -23.72 13.65 3.22
CA GLU A 409 -24.95 14.27 2.74
C GLU A 409 -26.19 13.47 3.13
N ASN A 410 -27.25 14.16 3.52
CA ASN A 410 -28.47 13.53 4.02
C ASN A 410 -29.28 12.83 2.92
N TRP A 411 -29.08 13.15 1.64
CA TRP A 411 -29.77 12.49 0.53
C TRP A 411 -29.26 11.08 0.27
N ILE A 412 -28.06 10.72 0.74
CA ILE A 412 -27.54 9.35 0.64
C ILE A 412 -28.08 8.54 1.81
N ASN A 413 -29.02 7.65 1.58
CA ASN A 413 -29.72 6.92 2.63
C ASN A 413 -29.56 5.40 2.48
N LEU A 414 -29.44 4.72 3.62
CA LEU A 414 -29.61 3.28 3.71
C LEU A 414 -31.13 2.99 3.71
N THR A 415 -31.62 2.41 2.60
CA THR A 415 -33.07 2.14 2.44
C THR A 415 -33.54 1.03 3.37
N GLU A 416 -34.85 1.00 3.62
CA GLU A 416 -35.46 -0.07 4.42
C GLU A 416 -35.29 -1.44 3.73
N GLY A 417 -35.37 -1.51 2.40
CA GLY A 417 -35.12 -2.74 1.64
C GLY A 417 -33.69 -3.27 1.88
N SER A 418 -32.69 -2.40 1.79
CA SER A 418 -31.31 -2.77 2.11
C SER A 418 -31.15 -3.21 3.57
N ARG A 419 -31.76 -2.52 4.53
CA ARG A 419 -31.73 -2.92 5.96
C ARG A 419 -32.30 -4.31 6.18
N GLN A 420 -33.46 -4.61 5.56
CA GLN A 420 -34.11 -5.92 5.68
C GLN A 420 -33.25 -7.03 5.09
N GLN A 421 -32.57 -6.78 3.95
CA GLN A 421 -31.67 -7.79 3.37
C GLN A 421 -30.49 -8.09 4.31
N TRP A 422 -29.91 -7.07 4.95
CA TRP A 422 -28.84 -7.27 5.93
C TRP A 422 -29.31 -7.89 7.24
N ALA A 423 -30.56 -7.61 7.68
CA ALA A 423 -31.15 -8.31 8.83
C ALA A 423 -31.29 -9.83 8.55
N ARG A 424 -31.60 -10.23 7.31
CA ARG A 424 -31.63 -11.64 6.91
C ARG A 424 -30.26 -12.32 6.97
N VAL A 425 -29.15 -11.56 6.85
CA VAL A 425 -27.80 -12.09 7.09
C VAL A 425 -27.64 -12.48 8.55
N ALA A 426 -28.05 -11.61 9.48
CA ALA A 426 -28.03 -11.89 10.92
C ALA A 426 -28.90 -13.11 11.28
N GLN A 427 -30.09 -13.20 10.69
CA GLN A 427 -30.98 -14.36 10.88
C GLN A 427 -30.31 -15.67 10.45
N LYS A 428 -29.60 -15.68 9.30
CA LYS A 428 -28.88 -16.88 8.84
C LYS A 428 -27.86 -17.38 9.85
N TYR A 429 -27.13 -16.46 10.49
CA TYR A 429 -26.11 -16.80 11.49
C TYR A 429 -26.68 -16.93 12.91
N ASN A 430 -27.98 -16.73 13.09
CA ASN A 430 -28.67 -16.74 14.37
C ASN A 430 -28.05 -15.80 15.41
N VAL A 431 -27.75 -14.55 14.97
CA VAL A 431 -27.10 -13.51 15.79
C VAL A 431 -27.94 -12.23 15.78
N GLY A 432 -27.63 -11.31 16.69
CA GLY A 432 -28.26 -10.01 16.76
C GLY A 432 -27.98 -9.15 15.51
N PHE A 433 -28.86 -8.16 15.28
CA PHE A 433 -28.71 -7.20 14.17
C PHE A 433 -28.78 -5.77 14.69
N SER A 434 -27.79 -4.94 14.31
CA SER A 434 -27.82 -3.51 14.62
C SER A 434 -27.34 -2.66 13.44
N VAL A 435 -27.87 -1.44 13.35
CA VAL A 435 -27.46 -0.43 12.39
C VAL A 435 -27.01 0.81 13.17
N LYS A 436 -25.76 1.22 12.98
CA LYS A 436 -25.16 2.40 13.57
C LYS A 436 -24.98 3.47 12.50
N ARG A 437 -25.61 4.62 12.69
CA ARG A 437 -25.33 5.81 11.87
C ARG A 437 -24.27 6.64 12.58
N GLU A 438 -23.12 6.81 11.96
CA GLU A 438 -22.01 7.55 12.52
C GLU A 438 -21.61 8.70 11.59
N PRO A 439 -21.26 9.87 12.10
CA PRO A 439 -20.74 10.95 11.28
C PRO A 439 -19.33 10.61 10.77
N PHE A 440 -18.92 11.20 9.65
CA PHE A 440 -17.52 11.34 9.39
C PHE A 440 -16.91 12.31 10.42
N TRP A 441 -15.73 11.99 10.95
CA TRP A 441 -15.02 12.86 11.87
C TRP A 441 -14.61 14.14 11.11
N GLU A 442 -15.38 15.20 11.29
CA GLU A 442 -15.06 16.49 10.72
C GLU A 442 -13.95 17.15 11.53
N VAL A 443 -12.79 17.25 10.96
CA VAL A 443 -11.82 18.24 11.41
C VAL A 443 -12.03 19.49 10.56
N ARG A 444 -12.90 20.36 11.01
CA ARG A 444 -13.05 21.71 10.46
C ARG A 444 -11.82 22.53 10.85
N ARG A 445 -10.89 22.73 9.94
CA ARG A 445 -9.98 23.87 9.98
C ARG A 445 -10.42 24.87 8.92
N ASN A 446 -10.77 26.07 9.36
CA ASN A 446 -11.04 27.25 8.51
C ASN A 446 -12.16 27.11 7.46
N GLY A 447 -13.27 26.43 7.78
CA GLY A 447 -14.45 26.40 6.90
C GLY A 447 -14.28 25.54 5.62
N MET A 448 -13.16 24.87 5.42
CA MET A 448 -13.00 23.94 4.32
C MET A 448 -13.77 22.65 4.61
N ARG A 449 -14.59 22.24 3.65
CA ARG A 449 -15.23 20.90 3.63
C ARG A 449 -14.16 19.83 3.56
N ILE A 450 -14.46 18.68 4.16
CA ILE A 450 -13.62 17.49 4.14
C ILE A 450 -13.34 17.11 2.68
N ASP A 451 -12.07 17.00 2.32
CA ASP A 451 -11.69 16.32 1.08
C ASP A 451 -12.13 14.86 1.20
N GLY A 452 -12.85 14.35 0.20
CA GLY A 452 -13.33 12.97 0.18
C GLY A 452 -12.24 11.91 0.43
N LYS A 453 -10.98 12.26 0.25
CA LYS A 453 -9.82 11.41 0.58
C LYS A 453 -9.69 11.10 2.09
N SER A 454 -10.32 11.88 2.95
CA SER A 454 -10.35 11.59 4.40
C SER A 454 -11.10 10.30 4.73
N ILE A 455 -11.91 9.77 3.79
CA ILE A 455 -12.65 8.53 3.96
C ILE A 455 -11.77 7.34 4.34
N TYR A 456 -10.54 7.29 3.82
CA TYR A 456 -9.60 6.19 4.10
C TYR A 456 -9.33 5.97 5.58
N ARG A 457 -9.36 7.04 6.40
CA ARG A 457 -9.16 6.95 7.86
C ARG A 457 -10.33 6.28 8.58
N HIS A 458 -11.49 6.24 7.94
CA HIS A 458 -12.69 5.62 8.49
C HIS A 458 -12.82 4.16 8.11
N LEU A 459 -11.98 3.67 7.17
CA LEU A 459 -11.94 2.27 6.79
C LEU A 459 -11.20 1.45 7.85
N LYS A 460 -11.79 0.36 8.30
CA LYS A 460 -11.08 -0.68 9.07
C LYS A 460 -10.11 -1.46 8.19
N LEU A 461 -10.46 -1.60 6.90
CA LEU A 461 -9.62 -2.23 5.87
C LEU A 461 -8.75 -1.21 5.11
N CYS A 462 -8.34 -0.13 5.78
CA CYS A 462 -7.54 0.93 5.18
C CYS A 462 -6.24 0.39 4.58
N ASP A 463 -5.56 -0.52 5.28
CA ASP A 463 -4.33 -1.18 4.82
C ASP A 463 -4.53 -2.03 3.57
N LEU A 464 -5.76 -2.47 3.29
CA LEU A 464 -6.15 -3.18 2.07
C LEU A 464 -6.57 -2.21 0.96
N ALA A 465 -7.25 -1.11 1.29
CA ALA A 465 -7.82 -0.17 0.33
C ALA A 465 -6.80 0.81 -0.27
N VAL A 466 -5.89 1.33 0.55
CA VAL A 466 -4.95 2.39 0.16
C VAL A 466 -3.54 2.08 0.63
N ASP A 467 -2.54 2.47 -0.15
CA ASP A 467 -1.15 2.36 0.29
C ASP A 467 -0.79 3.47 1.29
N PRO A 468 0.19 3.23 2.18
CA PRO A 468 0.56 4.19 3.22
C PRO A 468 1.11 5.52 2.68
N VAL A 469 1.66 5.53 1.47
CA VAL A 469 2.20 6.77 0.86
C VAL A 469 1.07 7.62 0.31
N THR A 470 0.11 7.01 -0.37
CA THR A 470 -1.11 7.70 -0.82
C THR A 470 -1.90 8.22 0.38
N LEU A 471 -1.98 7.45 1.47
CA LEU A 471 -2.60 7.89 2.71
C LEU A 471 -1.87 9.09 3.31
N ALA A 472 -0.54 9.02 3.44
CA ALA A 472 0.28 10.12 3.96
C ALA A 472 0.17 11.37 3.07
N TYR A 473 0.06 11.20 1.75
CA TYR A 473 -0.16 12.31 0.82
C TYR A 473 -1.53 12.97 1.02
N ALA A 474 -2.56 12.16 1.17
CA ALA A 474 -3.89 12.68 1.52
C ALA A 474 -3.86 13.47 2.82
N GLU A 475 -3.11 12.98 3.81
CA GLU A 475 -2.93 13.63 5.11
C GLU A 475 -2.19 14.97 5.03
N THR A 476 -1.16 15.05 4.20
CA THR A 476 -0.35 16.29 4.09
C THR A 476 -1.05 17.40 3.32
N ARG A 477 -1.86 17.08 2.30
CA ARG A 477 -2.71 18.05 1.62
C ARG A 477 -3.79 18.63 2.53
N LEU A 478 -4.17 17.89 3.56
CA LEU A 478 -5.16 18.33 4.55
C LEU A 478 -4.54 19.18 5.68
N GLY A 479 -3.23 19.42 5.66
CA GLY A 479 -2.53 20.28 6.63
C GLY A 479 -2.41 19.69 8.04
N TRP A 480 -2.20 18.36 8.14
CA TRP A 480 -2.00 17.62 9.41
C TRP A 480 -0.52 17.47 9.79
#